data_33d6262b632d8e62cad55a940b759bf4
#
_entry.id   33d6262b632d8e62cad55a940b759bf4
#
_cell.length_a   1.000
_cell.length_b   1.000
_cell.length_c   1.000
_cell.angle_alpha   90.00
_cell.angle_beta   90.00
_cell.angle_gamma   90.00
#
_symmetry.space_group_name_H-M   'P 1'
#
loop_
_entity.id
_entity.type
_entity.pdbx_description
1 polymer ?
#
loop_
_entity_poly.entity_id
_entity_poly.type
_entity_poly.pdbx_seq_one_letter_code
_entity_poly.pdbx_strand_id
1 'polypeptide(L)'
;MLTTFFETKAKELLKNPAQLKGQAEIQAYLQYSTPIPPMPREFKYQEPDTAIAMQVLNAVAPKGAEEFIKEELLGRMGITQYHWEHAISGLPKSAAGSSILSRDMVKFGQLILGRGKWKGEQLIPEAYITRATSPNVHSYGTAYYGFFIWSEDFQVAGKT
;
A
#
# COMPACT_ATOMS: atom_id res chain seq x y z
N MET A 1 6.24 -3.17 -10.95
CA MET A 1 6.32 -2.47 -9.66
C MET A 1 7.57 -1.62 -9.68
N LEU A 2 7.44 -0.32 -9.56
CA LEU A 2 8.58 0.58 -9.44
C LEU A 2 9.09 0.47 -8.00
N THR A 3 10.19 -0.24 -7.81
CA THR A 3 10.98 -0.10 -6.58
C THR A 3 11.68 1.25 -6.70
N THR A 4 11.02 2.30 -6.24
CA THR A 4 11.59 3.63 -6.22
C THR A 4 12.50 3.74 -5.02
N PHE A 5 13.80 3.85 -5.27
CA PHE A 5 14.78 4.14 -4.24
C PHE A 5 14.75 5.64 -3.94
N PHE A 6 13.94 6.03 -2.98
CA PHE A 6 13.95 7.38 -2.45
C PHE A 6 14.78 7.42 -1.17
N GLU A 7 16.00 7.94 -1.21
CA GLU A 7 16.60 8.50 -0.01
C GLU A 7 15.99 9.89 0.19
N THR A 8 14.99 9.97 1.05
CA THR A 8 14.42 11.25 1.43
C THR A 8 15.33 11.93 2.44
N LYS A 9 15.72 13.16 2.17
CA LYS A 9 16.24 14.06 3.21
C LYS A 9 15.07 14.50 4.10
N ALA A 10 14.39 13.50 4.70
CA ALA A 10 13.14 13.67 5.45
C ALA A 10 13.26 14.70 6.58
N LYS A 11 14.46 14.86 7.16
CA LYS A 11 14.70 15.85 8.22
C LYS A 11 14.49 17.30 7.79
N GLU A 12 14.67 17.62 6.50
CA GLU A 12 14.42 18.99 6.01
C GLU A 12 12.96 19.24 5.70
N LEU A 13 12.25 18.21 5.20
CA LEU A 13 10.82 18.28 4.94
C LEU A 13 10.00 18.51 6.22
N LEU A 14 10.43 17.94 7.33
CA LEU A 14 9.73 18.05 8.62
C LEU A 14 9.90 19.40 9.32
N LYS A 15 10.77 20.28 8.82
CA LYS A 15 10.99 21.61 9.43
C LYS A 15 9.77 22.54 9.30
N ASN A 16 8.91 22.32 8.30
CA ASN A 16 7.72 23.13 8.10
C ASN A 16 6.52 22.30 7.60
N PRO A 17 5.89 21.48 8.47
CA PRO A 17 4.82 20.56 8.09
C PRO A 17 3.63 21.24 7.43
N ALA A 18 3.35 22.52 7.77
CA ALA A 18 2.22 23.25 7.20
C ALA A 18 2.34 23.46 5.68
N GLN A 19 3.56 23.44 5.13
CA GLN A 19 3.82 23.58 3.70
C GLN A 19 3.67 22.26 2.93
N LEU A 20 3.48 21.12 3.63
CA LEU A 20 3.39 19.79 3.02
C LEU A 20 1.95 19.30 2.82
N LYS A 21 0.95 20.18 2.90
CA LYS A 21 -0.44 19.82 2.68
C LYS A 21 -0.72 19.45 1.22
N GLY A 22 -1.62 18.50 1.02
CA GLY A 22 -2.04 18.02 -0.30
C GLY A 22 -0.87 17.42 -1.09
N GLN A 23 -0.72 17.82 -2.33
CA GLN A 23 0.33 17.30 -3.23
C GLN A 23 1.74 17.77 -2.87
N ALA A 24 1.88 18.81 -2.05
CA ALA A 24 3.18 19.36 -1.68
C ALA A 24 4.07 18.33 -0.95
N GLU A 25 3.49 17.41 -0.20
CA GLU A 25 4.21 16.30 0.45
C GLU A 25 4.91 15.42 -0.60
N ILE A 26 4.21 15.01 -1.64
CA ILE A 26 4.77 14.16 -2.70
C ILE A 26 5.77 14.93 -3.57
N GLN A 27 5.48 16.18 -3.88
CA GLN A 27 6.43 17.04 -4.62
C GLN A 27 7.75 17.17 -3.85
N ALA A 28 7.68 17.33 -2.53
CA ALA A 28 8.86 17.38 -1.68
C ALA A 28 9.61 16.03 -1.67
N TYR A 29 8.92 14.90 -1.55
CA TYR A 29 9.57 13.58 -1.66
C TYR A 29 10.28 13.43 -3.02
N LEU A 30 9.64 13.77 -4.12
CA LEU A 30 10.23 13.67 -5.45
C LEU A 30 11.43 14.62 -5.62
N GLN A 31 11.34 15.84 -5.09
CA GLN A 31 12.42 16.84 -5.16
C GLN A 31 13.68 16.38 -4.42
N TYR A 32 13.51 15.73 -3.26
CA TYR A 32 14.64 15.27 -2.42
C TYR A 32 14.98 13.80 -2.63
N SER A 33 14.33 13.11 -3.58
CA SER A 33 14.67 11.74 -3.91
C SER A 33 15.96 11.64 -4.71
N THR A 34 16.70 10.57 -4.51
CA THR A 34 17.83 10.24 -5.38
C THR A 34 17.34 9.60 -6.68
N PRO A 35 18.02 9.81 -7.81
CA PRO A 35 17.73 9.11 -9.04
C PRO A 35 17.78 7.59 -8.83
N ILE A 36 16.90 6.88 -9.55
CA ILE A 36 16.92 5.41 -9.53
C ILE A 36 18.24 4.93 -10.10
N PRO A 37 19.04 4.12 -9.38
CA PRO A 37 20.31 3.62 -9.90
C PRO A 37 20.08 2.71 -11.12
N PRO A 38 21.07 2.60 -12.02
CA PRO A 38 21.02 1.61 -13.08
C PRO A 38 20.97 0.17 -12.54
N MET A 39 20.56 -0.76 -13.37
CA MET A 39 20.54 -2.19 -12.98
C MET A 39 21.95 -2.71 -12.59
N PRO A 40 22.08 -3.66 -11.65
CA PRO A 40 21.01 -4.31 -10.89
C PRO A 40 20.41 -3.40 -9.81
N ARG A 41 19.13 -3.58 -9.56
CA ARG A 41 18.41 -2.83 -8.49
C ARG A 41 18.19 -3.73 -7.29
N GLU A 42 18.51 -3.22 -6.13
CA GLU A 42 18.21 -3.88 -4.87
C GLU A 42 16.82 -3.47 -4.38
N PHE A 43 16.13 -4.41 -3.73
CA PHE A 43 14.88 -4.11 -3.06
C PHE A 43 15.14 -3.22 -1.85
N LYS A 44 14.39 -2.12 -1.76
CA LYS A 44 14.39 -1.26 -0.57
C LYS A 44 12.94 -0.93 -0.20
N TYR A 45 12.53 -1.38 0.99
CA TYR A 45 11.21 -1.06 1.53
C TYR A 45 11.18 0.40 1.98
N GLN A 46 10.22 1.17 1.45
CA GLN A 46 10.10 2.60 1.76
C GLN A 46 8.66 3.05 1.86
N GLU A 47 8.36 3.81 2.90
CA GLU A 47 7.04 4.37 3.17
C GLU A 47 6.56 5.37 2.09
N PRO A 48 7.39 6.26 1.51
CA PRO A 48 6.95 7.17 0.46
C PRO A 48 6.32 6.52 -0.76
N ASP A 49 6.65 5.27 -1.09
CA ASP A 49 6.08 4.57 -2.25
C ASP A 49 4.56 4.38 -2.09
N THR A 50 4.10 4.04 -0.90
CA THR A 50 2.67 3.90 -0.61
C THR A 50 1.97 5.25 -0.57
N ALA A 51 2.63 6.30 -0.08
CA ALA A 51 2.09 7.66 -0.05
C ALA A 51 1.90 8.21 -1.47
N ILE A 52 2.84 7.94 -2.39
CA ILE A 52 2.70 8.29 -3.82
C ILE A 52 1.50 7.55 -4.43
N ALA A 53 1.34 6.25 -4.16
CA ALA A 53 0.20 5.48 -4.65
C ALA A 53 -1.14 6.03 -4.14
N MET A 54 -1.21 6.44 -2.87
CA MET A 54 -2.39 7.07 -2.28
C MET A 54 -2.73 8.41 -2.99
N GLN A 55 -1.73 9.24 -3.30
CA GLN A 55 -1.93 10.50 -4.03
C GLN A 55 -2.45 10.24 -5.45
N VAL A 56 -1.89 9.25 -6.15
CA VAL A 56 -2.38 8.87 -7.49
C VAL A 56 -3.85 8.42 -7.40
N LEU A 57 -4.18 7.54 -6.45
CA LEU A 57 -5.55 7.11 -6.23
C LEU A 57 -6.47 8.29 -5.95
N ASN A 58 -6.04 9.22 -5.08
CA ASN A 58 -6.82 10.40 -4.74
C ASN A 58 -7.09 11.31 -5.95
N ALA A 59 -6.14 11.40 -6.88
CA ALA A 59 -6.27 12.22 -8.08
C ALA A 59 -7.23 11.62 -9.11
N VAL A 60 -7.38 10.28 -9.16
CA VAL A 60 -8.20 9.60 -10.17
C VAL A 60 -9.57 9.15 -9.64
N ALA A 61 -9.72 8.99 -8.34
CA ALA A 61 -10.97 8.57 -7.72
C ALA A 61 -11.98 9.75 -7.69
N PRO A 62 -13.23 9.57 -8.13
CA PRO A 62 -14.19 10.67 -8.28
C PRO A 62 -14.49 11.47 -7.01
N LYS A 63 -14.39 10.82 -5.84
CA LYS A 63 -14.63 11.43 -4.52
C LYS A 63 -13.36 11.46 -3.65
N GLY A 64 -12.20 11.22 -4.26
CA GLY A 64 -10.93 11.06 -3.55
C GLY A 64 -10.71 9.64 -3.02
N ALA A 65 -9.47 9.37 -2.59
CA ALA A 65 -9.02 8.02 -2.23
C ALA A 65 -9.79 7.44 -1.03
N GLU A 66 -10.00 8.23 0.01
CA GLU A 66 -10.62 7.75 1.25
C GLU A 66 -12.06 7.30 1.03
N GLU A 67 -12.88 8.13 0.39
CA GLU A 67 -14.27 7.79 0.13
C GLU A 67 -14.39 6.64 -0.86
N PHE A 68 -13.51 6.58 -1.87
CA PHE A 68 -13.45 5.45 -2.79
C PHE A 68 -13.15 4.13 -2.07
N ILE A 69 -12.14 4.08 -1.22
CA ILE A 69 -11.81 2.87 -0.45
C ILE A 69 -12.94 2.49 0.51
N LYS A 70 -13.53 3.48 1.16
CA LYS A 70 -14.65 3.28 2.08
C LYS A 70 -15.87 2.71 1.37
N GLU A 71 -16.27 3.26 0.23
CA GLU A 71 -17.47 2.81 -0.51
C GLU A 71 -17.18 1.48 -1.25
N GLU A 72 -16.11 1.42 -2.03
CA GLU A 72 -15.87 0.34 -2.99
C GLU A 72 -15.17 -0.89 -2.39
N LEU A 73 -14.56 -0.77 -1.21
CA LEU A 73 -13.91 -1.90 -0.57
C LEU A 73 -14.47 -2.18 0.83
N LEU A 74 -14.26 -1.26 1.78
CA LEU A 74 -14.60 -1.51 3.18
C LEU A 74 -16.10 -1.72 3.39
N GLY A 75 -16.93 -0.87 2.80
CA GLY A 75 -18.39 -0.95 2.89
C GLY A 75 -18.93 -2.22 2.25
N ARG A 76 -18.41 -2.60 1.07
CA ARG A 76 -18.82 -3.83 0.39
C ARG A 76 -18.40 -5.09 1.17
N MET A 77 -17.32 -5.01 1.93
CA MET A 77 -16.89 -6.06 2.85
C MET A 77 -17.60 -6.02 4.21
N GLY A 78 -18.46 -5.02 4.44
CA GLY A 78 -19.14 -4.83 5.73
C GLY A 78 -18.17 -4.46 6.86
N ILE A 79 -17.13 -3.69 6.55
CA ILE A 79 -16.17 -3.13 7.51
C ILE A 79 -16.59 -1.69 7.79
N THR A 80 -17.23 -1.50 8.95
CA THR A 80 -17.79 -0.19 9.33
C THR A 80 -17.13 0.42 10.57
N GLN A 81 -16.38 -0.40 11.33
CA GLN A 81 -15.68 0.03 12.53
C GLN A 81 -14.17 0.01 12.28
N TYR A 82 -13.63 1.15 11.93
CA TYR A 82 -12.20 1.33 11.71
C TYR A 82 -11.80 2.76 12.09
N HIS A 83 -10.51 2.94 12.35
CA HIS A 83 -9.88 4.23 12.49
C HIS A 83 -8.73 4.32 11.49
N TRP A 84 -8.57 5.49 10.87
CA TRP A 84 -7.51 5.73 9.91
C TRP A 84 -6.88 7.11 10.17
N GLU A 85 -5.63 7.10 10.57
CA GLU A 85 -4.88 8.34 10.75
C GLU A 85 -4.59 9.00 9.41
N HIS A 86 -4.51 10.33 9.42
CA HIS A 86 -4.17 11.10 8.24
C HIS A 86 -2.70 11.53 8.25
N ALA A 87 -2.10 11.56 7.07
CA ALA A 87 -0.77 12.11 6.84
C ALA A 87 -0.82 13.65 6.84
N ILE A 88 0.33 14.29 6.75
CA ILE A 88 0.45 15.76 6.65
C ILE A 88 -0.29 16.29 5.42
N SER A 89 -0.31 15.54 4.33
CA SER A 89 -1.08 15.84 3.11
C SER A 89 -2.58 15.96 3.32
N GLY A 90 -3.11 15.42 4.42
CA GLY A 90 -4.54 15.31 4.70
C GLY A 90 -5.18 14.04 4.16
N LEU A 91 -4.42 13.18 3.49
CA LEU A 91 -4.89 11.86 3.04
C LEU A 91 -4.66 10.79 4.11
N PRO A 92 -5.41 9.68 4.08
CA PRO A 92 -5.15 8.54 4.94
C PRO A 92 -3.71 8.05 4.81
N LYS A 93 -3.07 7.74 5.93
CA LYS A 93 -1.75 7.11 5.93
C LYS A 93 -1.82 5.75 5.25
N SER A 94 -0.94 5.49 4.30
CA SER A 94 -0.98 4.29 3.46
C SER A 94 -0.02 3.18 3.90
N ALA A 95 0.98 3.50 4.73
CA ALA A 95 1.95 2.53 5.24
C ALA A 95 1.63 2.04 6.66
N ALA A 96 0.89 2.82 7.44
CA ALA A 96 0.57 2.53 8.84
C ALA A 96 -0.65 3.36 9.28
N GLY A 97 -0.96 3.39 10.60
CA GLY A 97 -1.95 4.31 11.18
C GLY A 97 -3.39 3.91 10.97
N SER A 98 -3.67 2.67 10.57
CA SER A 98 -5.02 2.13 10.53
C SER A 98 -5.24 1.09 11.63
N SER A 99 -6.45 1.05 12.18
CA SER A 99 -6.91 0.00 13.08
C SER A 99 -8.30 -0.46 12.68
N ILE A 100 -8.50 -1.77 12.69
CA ILE A 100 -9.78 -2.43 12.41
C ILE A 100 -10.00 -3.56 13.41
N LEU A 101 -11.22 -4.07 13.49
CA LEU A 101 -11.49 -5.24 14.31
C LEU A 101 -10.78 -6.48 13.78
N SER A 102 -10.27 -7.34 14.67
CA SER A 102 -9.55 -8.56 14.27
C SER A 102 -10.37 -9.46 13.34
N ARG A 103 -11.69 -9.57 13.56
CA ARG A 103 -12.60 -10.31 12.66
C ARG A 103 -12.71 -9.69 11.27
N ASP A 104 -12.50 -8.38 11.14
CA ASP A 104 -12.54 -7.69 9.85
C ASP A 104 -11.21 -7.83 9.11
N MET A 105 -10.10 -8.00 9.82
CA MET A 105 -8.81 -8.36 9.23
C MET A 105 -8.89 -9.70 8.47
N VAL A 106 -9.59 -10.69 9.01
CA VAL A 106 -9.79 -11.99 8.36
C VAL A 106 -10.50 -11.87 7.01
N LYS A 107 -11.37 -10.87 6.82
CA LYS A 107 -12.08 -10.64 5.56
C LYS A 107 -11.10 -10.33 4.40
N PHE A 108 -10.01 -9.62 4.66
CA PHE A 108 -8.97 -9.40 3.65
C PHE A 108 -8.29 -10.70 3.23
N GLY A 109 -7.98 -11.57 4.20
CA GLY A 109 -7.47 -12.91 3.90
C GLY A 109 -8.46 -13.73 3.05
N GLN A 110 -9.74 -13.70 3.40
CA GLN A 110 -10.80 -14.37 2.61
C GLN A 110 -10.91 -13.80 1.19
N LEU A 111 -10.80 -12.48 1.02
CA LEU A 111 -10.83 -11.84 -0.29
C LEU A 111 -9.65 -12.29 -1.17
N ILE A 112 -8.45 -12.40 -0.59
CA ILE A 112 -7.26 -12.90 -1.29
C ILE A 112 -7.44 -14.38 -1.66
N LEU A 113 -7.83 -15.24 -0.71
CA LEU A 113 -8.10 -16.66 -0.96
C LEU A 113 -9.22 -16.86 -1.99
N GLY A 114 -10.23 -16.00 -1.97
CA GLY A 114 -11.31 -15.96 -2.94
C GLY A 114 -10.94 -15.37 -4.30
N ARG A 115 -9.64 -15.12 -4.55
CA ARG A 115 -9.13 -14.51 -5.79
C ARG A 115 -9.83 -13.20 -6.14
N GLY A 116 -10.04 -12.36 -5.13
CA GLY A 116 -10.71 -11.07 -5.26
C GLY A 116 -12.24 -11.13 -5.25
N LYS A 117 -12.84 -12.30 -5.04
CA LYS A 117 -14.29 -12.45 -4.87
C LYS A 117 -14.69 -12.29 -3.41
N TRP A 118 -15.75 -11.54 -3.20
CA TRP A 118 -16.40 -11.38 -1.90
C TRP A 118 -17.89 -11.68 -2.02
N LYS A 119 -18.39 -12.67 -1.29
CA LYS A 119 -19.79 -13.14 -1.33
C LYS A 119 -20.34 -13.38 -2.76
N GLY A 120 -19.48 -13.92 -3.63
CA GLY A 120 -19.82 -14.21 -5.03
C GLY A 120 -19.59 -13.08 -6.02
N GLU A 121 -19.32 -11.86 -5.56
CA GLU A 121 -19.04 -10.71 -6.40
C GLU A 121 -17.52 -10.46 -6.54
N GLN A 122 -17.07 -10.14 -7.76
CA GLN A 122 -15.67 -9.81 -8.02
C GLN A 122 -15.41 -8.36 -7.61
N LEU A 123 -14.76 -8.14 -6.45
CA LEU A 123 -14.37 -6.80 -5.99
C LEU A 123 -13.02 -6.37 -6.57
N ILE A 124 -12.07 -7.29 -6.65
CA ILE A 124 -10.73 -7.03 -7.18
C ILE A 124 -10.49 -8.02 -8.32
N PRO A 125 -10.00 -7.60 -9.49
CA PRO A 125 -9.74 -8.53 -10.60
C PRO A 125 -8.84 -9.70 -10.18
N GLU A 126 -9.22 -10.93 -10.54
CA GLU A 126 -8.45 -12.14 -10.19
C GLU A 126 -7.00 -12.07 -10.68
N ALA A 127 -6.79 -11.55 -11.89
CA ALA A 127 -5.46 -11.36 -12.45
C ALA A 127 -4.59 -10.42 -11.59
N TYR A 128 -5.20 -9.39 -10.97
CA TYR A 128 -4.48 -8.50 -10.06
C TYR A 128 -4.08 -9.24 -8.78
N ILE A 129 -5.00 -9.98 -8.15
CA ILE A 129 -4.70 -10.76 -6.94
C ILE A 129 -3.59 -11.77 -7.22
N THR A 130 -3.71 -12.54 -8.29
CA THR A 130 -2.69 -13.53 -8.70
C THR A 130 -1.33 -12.86 -8.84
N ARG A 131 -1.26 -11.73 -9.50
CA ARG A 131 -0.03 -10.99 -9.70
C ARG A 131 0.51 -10.38 -8.39
N ALA A 132 -0.36 -9.86 -7.54
CA ALA A 132 0.01 -9.23 -6.28
C ALA A 132 0.56 -10.22 -5.26
N THR A 133 0.04 -11.45 -5.26
CA THR A 133 0.46 -12.52 -4.34
C THR A 133 1.56 -13.43 -4.91
N SER A 134 2.03 -13.18 -6.13
CA SER A 134 3.16 -13.91 -6.71
C SER A 134 4.49 -13.41 -6.12
N PRO A 135 5.56 -14.22 -6.15
CA PRO A 135 6.90 -13.83 -5.72
C PRO A 135 7.53 -12.84 -6.72
N ASN A 136 7.19 -11.56 -6.60
CA ASN A 136 7.58 -10.54 -7.59
C ASN A 136 9.04 -10.09 -7.44
N VAL A 137 9.43 -9.68 -6.24
CA VAL A 137 10.79 -9.19 -5.95
C VAL A 137 11.29 -9.88 -4.70
N HIS A 138 12.42 -10.55 -4.79
CA HIS A 138 13.09 -11.12 -3.63
C HIS A 138 13.53 -10.01 -2.68
N SER A 139 13.21 -10.15 -1.41
CA SER A 139 13.55 -9.17 -0.37
C SER A 139 14.69 -9.69 0.52
N TYR A 140 14.40 -10.63 1.39
CA TYR A 140 15.40 -11.27 2.26
C TYR A 140 14.95 -12.70 2.61
N GLY A 141 15.89 -13.61 2.89
CA GLY A 141 15.58 -14.99 3.25
C GLY A 141 14.70 -15.66 2.20
N THR A 142 13.53 -16.14 2.59
CA THR A 142 12.49 -16.73 1.73
C THR A 142 11.37 -15.74 1.37
N ALA A 143 11.48 -14.48 1.81
CA ALA A 143 10.44 -13.48 1.62
C ALA A 143 10.54 -12.77 0.28
N TYR A 144 9.38 -12.56 -0.32
CA TYR A 144 9.18 -11.76 -1.53
C TYR A 144 8.23 -10.60 -1.26
N TYR A 145 8.31 -9.58 -2.11
CA TYR A 145 7.46 -8.41 -2.04
C TYR A 145 6.93 -8.02 -3.40
N GLY A 146 5.70 -7.66 -3.47
CA GLY A 146 5.10 -7.16 -4.71
C GLY A 146 3.74 -6.51 -4.45
N PHE A 147 3.47 -5.40 -5.13
CA PHE A 147 2.18 -4.69 -5.01
C PHE A 147 1.76 -4.40 -3.56
N PHE A 148 2.74 -4.03 -2.70
CA PHE A 148 2.55 -3.78 -1.27
C PHE A 148 2.14 -5.00 -0.44
N ILE A 149 2.31 -6.21 -0.96
CA ILE A 149 2.04 -7.48 -0.27
C ILE A 149 3.34 -8.24 -0.07
N TRP A 150 3.55 -8.71 1.16
CA TRP A 150 4.59 -9.65 1.50
C TRP A 150 4.11 -11.08 1.25
N SER A 151 4.97 -11.91 0.71
CA SER A 151 4.74 -13.34 0.56
C SER A 151 5.96 -14.14 1.03
N GLU A 152 5.73 -15.23 1.71
CA GLU A 152 6.76 -16.09 2.22
C GLU A 152 6.26 -17.54 2.28
N ASP A 153 7.13 -18.49 1.94
CA ASP A 153 6.84 -19.91 2.05
C ASP A 153 7.23 -20.42 3.44
N PHE A 154 6.29 -21.01 4.14
CA PHE A 154 6.51 -21.62 5.45
C PHE A 154 6.43 -23.14 5.35
N GLN A 155 7.40 -23.82 5.95
CA GLN A 155 7.36 -25.27 6.12
C GLN A 155 6.53 -25.64 7.34
N VAL A 156 5.40 -26.31 7.14
CA VAL A 156 4.56 -26.83 8.22
C VAL A 156 4.53 -28.35 8.14
N ALA A 157 5.09 -29.03 9.14
CA ALA A 157 5.15 -30.49 9.19
C ALA A 157 5.72 -31.14 7.90
N GLY A 158 6.75 -30.53 7.31
CA GLY A 158 7.38 -31.02 6.08
C GLY A 158 6.61 -30.75 4.79
N LYS A 159 5.58 -29.92 4.84
CA LYS A 159 4.83 -29.42 3.66
C LYS A 159 5.05 -27.92 3.50
N THR A 160 5.26 -27.49 2.27
CA THR A 160 5.32 -26.07 1.88
C THR A 160 3.95 -25.54 1.60
#